data_06a4bcd6cab716e0c36c1696bbc7af7f
#
_entry.id   06a4bcd6cab716e0c36c1696bbc7af7f
#
_cell.length_a   1.000
_cell.length_b   1.000
_cell.length_c   1.000
_cell.angle_alpha   90.00
_cell.angle_beta   90.00
_cell.angle_gamma   90.00
#
_symmetry.space_group_name_H-M   'P 1'
#
loop_
_entity.id
_entity.type
_entity.pdbx_description
1 polymer ?
#
loop_
_entity_poly.entity_id
_entity_poly.type
_entity_poly.pdbx_seq_one_letter_code
_entity_poly.pdbx_strand_id
1 'polypeptide(L)'
;RASQINGCAYCLDMHTKDARALGETEQRLYLLPVWREAPCYSERERAALAWTEAMTKIADTQEISDELYAQARKHFDEKALVDLSLAVIAINGWNRMAIAFRSKVGDYVSPHGKKR
;
A
#
# COMPACT_ATOMS: atom_id res chain seq x y z
N ARG A 1 -0.96 -1.52 -1.80
CA ARG A 1 -0.01 -2.27 -2.66
C ARG A 1 0.71 -3.39 -1.90
N ALA A 2 1.13 -3.14 -0.68
CA ALA A 2 1.78 -4.18 0.13
C ALA A 2 0.92 -5.45 0.28
N SER A 3 -0.38 -5.27 0.49
CA SER A 3 -1.32 -6.39 0.63
C SER A 3 -1.44 -7.22 -0.65
N GLN A 4 -1.30 -6.60 -1.83
CA GLN A 4 -1.25 -7.31 -3.11
C GLN A 4 0.01 -8.18 -3.21
N ILE A 5 1.15 -7.62 -2.84
CA ILE A 5 2.45 -8.31 -2.90
C ILE A 5 2.46 -9.49 -1.93
N ASN A 6 1.99 -9.28 -0.71
CA ASN A 6 1.97 -10.31 0.34
C ASN A 6 0.81 -11.32 0.18
N GLY A 7 -0.17 -11.02 -0.67
CA GLY A 7 -1.30 -11.90 -0.91
C GLY A 7 -2.32 -11.96 0.23
N CYS A 8 -2.52 -10.86 0.96
CA CYS A 8 -3.50 -10.79 2.05
C CYS A 8 -4.89 -10.44 1.50
N ALA A 9 -5.73 -11.44 1.28
CA ALA A 9 -7.07 -11.22 0.76
C ALA A 9 -7.96 -10.40 1.70
N TYR A 10 -7.93 -10.67 3.00
CA TYR A 10 -8.65 -9.88 3.99
C TYR A 10 -8.24 -8.40 3.97
N CYS A 11 -6.94 -8.14 3.96
CA CYS A 11 -6.40 -6.78 3.97
C CYS A 11 -6.76 -6.04 2.68
N LEU A 12 -6.67 -6.72 1.55
CA LEU A 12 -7.01 -6.12 0.25
C LEU A 12 -8.50 -5.79 0.16
N ASP A 13 -9.37 -6.69 0.59
CA ASP A 13 -10.81 -6.47 0.64
C ASP A 13 -11.16 -5.27 1.54
N MET A 14 -10.62 -5.24 2.75
CA MET A 14 -10.84 -4.18 3.71
C MET A 14 -10.39 -2.81 3.17
N HIS A 15 -9.14 -2.71 2.71
CA HIS A 15 -8.57 -1.44 2.29
C HIS A 15 -9.19 -0.92 0.99
N THR A 16 -9.55 -1.77 0.06
CA THR A 16 -10.23 -1.33 -1.16
C THR A 16 -11.64 -0.83 -0.87
N LYS A 17 -12.38 -1.49 0.02
CA LYS A 17 -13.69 -1.02 0.48
C LYS A 17 -13.59 0.32 1.21
N ASP A 18 -12.62 0.47 2.10
CA ASP A 18 -12.38 1.75 2.81
C ASP A 18 -12.00 2.86 1.83
N ALA A 19 -11.09 2.59 0.91
CA ALA A 19 -10.66 3.56 -0.08
C ALA A 19 -11.84 4.02 -0.96
N ARG A 20 -12.67 3.10 -1.43
CA ARG A 20 -13.88 3.42 -2.19
C ARG A 20 -14.85 4.26 -1.38
N ALA A 21 -15.08 3.90 -0.13
CA ALA A 21 -15.97 4.65 0.76
C ALA A 21 -15.49 6.08 1.03
N LEU A 22 -14.18 6.29 1.00
CA LEU A 22 -13.53 7.60 1.16
C LEU A 22 -13.40 8.39 -0.16
N GLY A 23 -13.87 7.86 -1.28
CA GLY A 23 -13.92 8.55 -2.56
C GLY A 23 -12.85 8.17 -3.57
N GLU A 24 -12.01 7.17 -3.28
CA GLU A 24 -11.04 6.66 -4.26
C GLU A 24 -11.77 6.03 -5.46
N THR A 25 -11.17 6.13 -6.65
CA THR A 25 -11.80 5.61 -7.87
C THR A 25 -11.49 4.14 -8.09
N GLU A 26 -12.40 3.45 -8.76
CA GLU A 26 -12.21 2.06 -9.16
C GLU A 26 -10.99 1.92 -10.08
N GLN A 27 -10.82 2.82 -11.06
CA GLN A 27 -9.69 2.80 -11.97
C GLN A 27 -8.35 2.81 -11.22
N ARG A 28 -8.20 3.71 -10.25
CA ARG A 28 -6.96 3.81 -9.48
C ARG A 28 -6.69 2.57 -8.62
N LEU A 29 -7.74 1.93 -8.13
CA LEU A 29 -7.60 0.66 -7.39
C LEU A 29 -7.31 -0.51 -8.33
N TYR A 30 -7.98 -0.59 -9.48
CA TYR A 30 -7.79 -1.68 -10.43
C TYR A 30 -6.39 -1.67 -11.07
N LEU A 31 -5.84 -0.49 -11.33
CA LEU A 31 -4.53 -0.34 -11.97
C LEU A 31 -3.36 -0.38 -10.99
N LEU A 32 -3.61 -0.47 -9.70
CA LEU A 32 -2.56 -0.43 -8.68
C LEU A 32 -1.47 -1.51 -8.87
N PRO A 33 -1.78 -2.76 -9.25
CA PRO A 33 -0.74 -3.77 -9.52
C PRO A 33 0.21 -3.41 -10.67
N VAL A 34 -0.25 -2.56 -11.58
CA VAL A 34 0.50 -2.14 -12.78
C VAL A 34 0.74 -0.62 -12.78
N TRP A 35 0.89 -0.05 -11.63
CA TRP A 35 0.97 1.41 -11.41
C TRP A 35 2.09 2.09 -12.21
N ARG A 36 3.17 1.37 -12.53
CA ARG A 36 4.29 1.97 -13.29
C ARG A 36 3.88 2.43 -14.67
N GLU A 37 2.96 1.72 -15.32
CA GLU A 37 2.45 2.06 -16.66
C GLU A 37 1.18 2.93 -16.61
N ALA A 38 0.53 3.02 -15.45
CA ALA A 38 -0.74 3.73 -15.32
C ALA A 38 -0.51 5.24 -15.19
N PRO A 39 -1.29 6.08 -15.93
CA PRO A 39 -1.10 7.54 -15.91
C PRO A 39 -1.81 8.25 -14.74
N CYS A 40 -2.57 7.54 -13.93
CA CYS A 40 -3.47 8.11 -12.94
C CYS A 40 -2.83 8.37 -11.57
N TYR A 41 -1.53 8.21 -11.42
CA TYR A 41 -0.80 8.45 -10.17
C TYR A 41 0.15 9.63 -10.32
N SER A 42 0.20 10.48 -9.28
CA SER A 42 1.17 11.57 -9.21
C SER A 42 2.59 11.04 -9.03
N GLU A 43 3.58 11.89 -9.29
CA GLU A 43 4.98 11.52 -9.06
C GLU A 43 5.25 11.18 -7.59
N ARG A 44 4.61 11.90 -6.66
CA ARG A 44 4.71 11.61 -5.23
C ARG A 44 4.11 10.24 -4.88
N GLU A 45 2.94 9.93 -5.43
CA GLU A 45 2.31 8.61 -5.26
C GLU A 45 3.16 7.48 -5.86
N ARG A 46 3.75 7.72 -7.03
CA ARG A 46 4.66 6.76 -7.69
C ARG A 46 5.89 6.49 -6.83
N ALA A 47 6.46 7.52 -6.22
CA ALA A 47 7.58 7.37 -5.29
C ALA A 47 7.18 6.58 -4.04
N ALA A 48 5.98 6.84 -3.49
CA ALA A 48 5.45 6.09 -2.35
C ALA A 48 5.21 4.61 -2.69
N LEU A 49 4.69 4.33 -3.89
CA LEU A 49 4.46 2.95 -4.36
C LEU A 49 5.77 2.19 -4.55
N ALA A 50 6.78 2.82 -5.15
CA ALA A 50 8.10 2.21 -5.31
C ALA A 50 8.76 1.92 -3.97
N TRP A 51 8.67 2.85 -3.03
CA TRP A 51 9.18 2.67 -1.67
C TRP A 51 8.48 1.54 -0.94
N THR A 52 7.16 1.49 -1.03
CA THR A 52 6.34 0.42 -0.44
C THR A 52 6.72 -0.95 -0.98
N GLU A 53 6.89 -1.08 -2.29
CA GLU A 53 7.30 -2.35 -2.91
C GLU A 53 8.68 -2.79 -2.43
N ALA A 54 9.64 -1.88 -2.40
CA ALA A 54 11.00 -2.19 -1.99
C ALA A 54 11.06 -2.63 -0.53
N MET A 55 10.39 -1.92 0.37
CA MET A 55 10.32 -2.30 1.78
C MET A 55 9.60 -3.64 1.99
N THR A 56 8.52 -3.87 1.26
CA THR A 56 7.74 -5.10 1.37
C THR A 56 8.55 -6.32 0.90
N LYS A 57 9.36 -6.16 -0.13
CA LYS A 57 10.20 -7.22 -0.71
C LYS A 57 11.58 -7.33 -0.10
N ILE A 58 11.87 -6.61 0.96
CA ILE A 58 13.22 -6.53 1.53
C ILE A 58 13.78 -7.89 1.97
N ALA A 59 12.92 -8.83 2.35
CA ALA A 59 13.37 -10.18 2.68
C ALA A 59 14.02 -10.91 1.48
N ASP A 60 13.57 -10.59 0.27
CA ASP A 60 14.11 -11.18 -0.97
C ASP A 60 15.33 -10.42 -1.50
N THR A 61 15.23 -9.09 -1.53
CA THR A 61 16.26 -8.22 -2.13
C THR A 61 17.40 -7.89 -1.18
N GLN A 62 17.12 -7.83 0.13
CA GLN A 62 18.05 -7.51 1.21
C GLN A 62 18.73 -6.12 1.09
N GLU A 63 18.14 -5.23 0.28
CA GLU A 63 18.68 -3.87 0.10
C GLU A 63 17.60 -2.86 -0.30
N ILE A 64 17.89 -1.61 -0.05
CA ILE A 64 17.24 -0.45 -0.64
C ILE A 64 18.35 0.31 -1.38
N SER A 65 18.24 0.47 -2.69
CA SER A 65 19.27 1.14 -3.47
C SER A 65 19.36 2.63 -3.14
N ASP A 66 20.54 3.21 -3.34
CA ASP A 66 20.77 4.65 -3.17
C ASP A 66 19.84 5.46 -4.09
N GLU A 67 19.61 4.99 -5.32
CA GLU A 67 18.74 5.63 -6.30
C GLU A 67 17.29 5.65 -5.81
N LEU A 68 16.81 4.55 -5.27
CA LEU A 68 15.45 4.46 -4.73
C LEU A 68 15.28 5.38 -3.51
N TYR A 69 16.26 5.40 -2.61
CA TYR A 69 16.25 6.29 -1.46
C TYR A 69 16.25 7.76 -1.90
N ALA A 70 17.09 8.13 -2.85
CA ALA A 70 17.16 9.48 -3.37
C ALA A 70 15.84 9.90 -4.05
N GLN A 71 15.21 9.01 -4.79
CA GLN A 71 13.92 9.27 -5.43
C GLN A 71 12.80 9.47 -4.38
N ALA A 72 12.77 8.67 -3.34
CA ALA A 72 11.83 8.85 -2.24
C ALA A 72 12.02 10.20 -1.54
N ARG A 73 13.28 10.61 -1.27
CA ARG A 73 13.60 11.86 -0.62
C ARG A 73 13.27 13.11 -1.44
N LYS A 74 13.14 13.00 -2.76
CA LYS A 74 12.64 14.10 -3.58
C LYS A 74 11.19 14.49 -3.26
N HIS A 75 10.39 13.54 -2.82
CA HIS A 75 8.96 13.73 -2.58
C HIS A 75 8.57 13.68 -1.11
N PHE A 76 9.43 13.14 -0.27
CA PHE A 76 9.19 12.99 1.18
C PHE A 76 10.41 13.50 1.92
N ASP A 77 10.20 14.46 2.85
CA ASP A 77 11.24 14.80 3.80
C ASP A 77 11.51 13.62 4.75
N GLU A 78 12.50 13.74 5.60
CA GLU A 78 12.90 12.66 6.50
C GLU A 78 11.75 12.18 7.37
N LYS A 79 11.01 13.12 7.98
CA LYS A 79 9.85 12.78 8.83
C LYS A 79 8.75 12.09 8.04
N ALA A 80 8.39 12.62 6.88
CA ALA A 80 7.35 12.05 6.03
C ALA A 80 7.73 10.65 5.53
N LEU A 81 9.00 10.42 5.19
CA LEU A 81 9.48 9.13 4.76
C LEU A 81 9.46 8.11 5.91
N VAL A 82 9.81 8.51 7.12
CA VAL A 82 9.70 7.66 8.31
C VAL A 82 8.23 7.31 8.56
N ASP A 83 7.33 8.29 8.49
CA ASP A 83 5.89 8.06 8.68
C ASP A 83 5.33 7.08 7.64
N LEU A 84 5.69 7.25 6.37
CA LEU A 84 5.33 6.31 5.31
C LEU A 84 5.89 4.91 5.59
N SER A 85 7.14 4.83 6.00
CA SER A 85 7.81 3.57 6.32
C SER A 85 7.13 2.84 7.48
N LEU A 86 6.72 3.56 8.52
CA LEU A 86 5.96 2.99 9.63
C LEU A 86 4.61 2.45 9.18
N ALA A 87 3.92 3.14 8.27
CA ALA A 87 2.67 2.66 7.68
C ALA A 87 2.90 1.36 6.87
N VAL A 88 3.99 1.30 6.10
CA VAL A 88 4.36 0.10 5.35
C VAL A 88 4.68 -1.06 6.30
N ILE A 89 5.41 -0.81 7.38
CA ILE A 89 5.71 -1.83 8.40
C ILE A 89 4.41 -2.35 9.03
N ALA A 90 3.50 -1.44 9.39
CA ALA A 90 2.22 -1.80 10.01
C ALA A 90 1.39 -2.70 9.09
N ILE A 91 1.22 -2.35 7.82
CA ILE A 91 0.45 -3.17 6.89
C ILE A 91 1.12 -4.50 6.60
N ASN A 92 2.44 -4.56 6.49
CA ASN A 92 3.17 -5.81 6.36
C ASN A 92 2.96 -6.72 7.58
N GLY A 93 2.96 -6.14 8.77
CA GLY A 93 2.65 -6.87 10.01
C GLY A 93 1.22 -7.42 10.00
N TRP A 94 0.24 -6.59 9.68
CA TRP A 94 -1.16 -7.01 9.60
C TRP A 94 -1.41 -8.05 8.51
N ASN A 95 -0.72 -7.95 7.35
CA ASN A 95 -0.80 -8.98 6.31
C ASN A 95 -0.40 -10.35 6.87
N ARG A 96 0.71 -10.41 7.62
CA ARG A 96 1.20 -11.66 8.21
C ARG A 96 0.24 -12.21 9.25
N MET A 97 -0.28 -11.36 10.13
CA MET A 97 -1.28 -11.76 11.12
C MET A 97 -2.55 -12.30 10.47
N ALA A 98 -3.11 -11.58 9.51
CA ALA A 98 -4.35 -11.97 8.85
C ALA A 98 -4.20 -13.28 8.06
N ILE A 99 -3.08 -13.46 7.36
CA ILE A 99 -2.81 -14.68 6.59
C ILE A 99 -2.56 -15.85 7.55
N ALA A 100 -1.69 -15.67 8.54
CA ALA A 100 -1.31 -16.74 9.46
C ALA A 100 -2.48 -17.24 10.29
N PHE A 101 -3.35 -16.34 10.74
CA PHE A 101 -4.51 -16.67 11.58
C PHE A 101 -5.83 -16.79 10.80
N ARG A 102 -5.75 -16.79 9.47
CA ARG A 102 -6.87 -17.09 8.56
C ARG A 102 -8.08 -16.19 8.77
N SER A 103 -7.88 -14.88 8.80
CA SER A 103 -8.98 -13.92 8.90
C SER A 103 -10.02 -14.16 7.80
N LYS A 104 -11.29 -14.14 8.17
CA LYS A 104 -12.40 -14.39 7.23
C LYS A 104 -12.51 -13.26 6.22
N VAL A 105 -12.54 -13.60 4.94
CA VAL A 105 -12.58 -12.65 3.81
C VAL A 105 -14.01 -12.46 3.34
N GLY A 106 -14.36 -11.22 2.99
CA GLY A 106 -15.60 -10.90 2.28
C GLY A 106 -16.68 -10.23 3.12
N ASP A 107 -16.66 -10.37 4.44
CA ASP A 107 -17.71 -9.83 5.32
C ASP A 107 -17.44 -8.41 5.82
N TYR A 108 -16.26 -7.88 5.52
CA TYR A 108 -15.91 -6.53 5.98
C TYR A 108 -16.85 -5.49 5.37
N VAL A 109 -17.34 -4.60 6.22
CA VAL A 109 -18.14 -3.44 5.83
C VAL A 109 -17.43 -2.19 6.30
N SER A 110 -17.11 -1.30 5.37
CA SER A 110 -16.43 -0.06 5.72
C SER A 110 -17.29 0.83 6.61
N PRO A 111 -16.74 1.36 7.73
CA PRO A 111 -17.42 2.38 8.52
C PRO A 111 -17.37 3.76 7.89
N HIS A 112 -16.58 3.95 6.84
CA HIS A 112 -16.37 5.23 6.16
C HIS A 112 -17.43 5.47 5.10
N GLY A 113 -17.65 6.74 4.74
CA GLY A 113 -18.52 7.12 3.62
C GLY A 113 -20.03 6.96 3.87
N LYS A 114 -20.46 6.47 5.02
CA LYS A 114 -21.86 6.39 5.39
C LYS A 114 -22.31 7.69 6.07
N LYS A 115 -22.22 8.78 5.36
CA LYS A 115 -22.88 10.03 5.77
C LYS A 115 -24.24 10.09 5.08
N ARG A 116 -25.26 10.07 5.88
CA ARG A 116 -26.59 10.56 5.48
C ARG A 116 -26.78 11.94 6.06
#